data_0921686834288aec8633b8ccc92dbc11
#
_entry.id   0921686834288aec8633b8ccc92dbc11
#
_cell.length_a   1.000
_cell.length_b   1.000
_cell.length_c   1.000
_cell.angle_alpha   90.00
_cell.angle_beta   90.00
_cell.angle_gamma   90.00
#
_symmetry.space_group_name_H-M   'P 1'
#
loop_
_entity.id
_entity.type
_entity.pdbx_description
1 polymer ?
#
loop_
_entity_poly.entity_id
_entity_poly.type
_entity_poly.pdbx_seq_one_letter_code
_entity_poly.pdbx_strand_id
1 'polypeptide(L)'
;PQTAEAIWTLVRDGGYRCGWGEGKGSCFYRFTEPKRPGYPHMIELFAKCPDFLKGREGIDVAPIHVDENISSLSAILLDDAYYSLFLQGIRTVGGVSVLGTEYIVPFKAKAYLDLKARREAGENVDSRKVKKHKRDALRLAQLLGESEGVDLRGELKDDMLAFVKDCEVGDVNLKQIGVAGATMVQLLETMKATYGLIG
;
A
#
# COMPACT_ATOMS: atom_id res chain seq x y z
N PRO A 1 -22.90 1.70 -9.62
CA PRO A 1 -22.91 2.42 -10.91
C PRO A 1 -22.30 3.83 -10.82
N GLN A 2 -22.83 4.69 -9.94
CA GLN A 2 -22.40 6.11 -9.82
C GLN A 2 -20.89 6.30 -9.54
N THR A 3 -20.30 5.49 -8.66
CA THR A 3 -18.87 5.62 -8.31
C THR A 3 -17.95 5.28 -9.49
N ALA A 4 -18.27 4.23 -10.25
CA ALA A 4 -17.48 3.85 -11.41
C ALA A 4 -17.57 4.88 -12.54
N GLU A 5 -18.73 5.45 -12.76
CA GLU A 5 -18.94 6.52 -13.74
C GLU A 5 -18.13 7.77 -13.37
N ALA A 6 -18.15 8.15 -12.08
CA ALA A 6 -17.35 9.27 -11.57
C ALA A 6 -15.82 9.02 -11.76
N ILE A 7 -15.34 7.81 -11.48
CA ILE A 7 -13.94 7.44 -11.71
C ILE A 7 -13.58 7.54 -13.19
N TRP A 8 -14.40 6.99 -14.08
CA TRP A 8 -14.14 7.06 -15.53
C TRP A 8 -14.19 8.49 -16.05
N THR A 9 -15.08 9.33 -15.51
CA THR A 9 -15.12 10.76 -15.85
C THR A 9 -13.82 11.44 -15.45
N LEU A 10 -13.37 11.23 -14.19
CA LEU A 10 -12.09 11.77 -13.70
C LEU A 10 -10.90 11.30 -14.54
N VAL A 11 -10.86 10.02 -14.89
CA VAL A 11 -9.78 9.43 -15.71
C VAL A 11 -9.76 10.03 -17.12
N ARG A 12 -10.91 10.16 -17.78
CA ARG A 12 -11.04 10.77 -19.10
C ARG A 12 -10.68 12.26 -19.07
N ASP A 13 -11.24 12.99 -18.13
CA ASP A 13 -11.01 14.43 -18.00
C ASP A 13 -9.56 14.75 -17.70
N GLY A 14 -8.91 13.97 -16.84
CA GLY A 14 -7.47 14.11 -16.56
C GLY A 14 -6.57 13.63 -17.70
N GLY A 15 -7.09 12.85 -18.64
CA GLY A 15 -6.32 12.27 -19.74
C GLY A 15 -5.28 11.26 -19.26
N TYR A 16 -5.63 10.46 -18.26
CA TYR A 16 -4.75 9.46 -17.68
C TYR A 16 -4.40 8.32 -18.64
N ARG A 17 -3.21 7.78 -18.46
CA ARG A 17 -2.83 6.48 -19.03
C ARG A 17 -3.34 5.38 -18.11
N CYS A 18 -4.02 4.39 -18.68
CA CYS A 18 -4.40 3.17 -17.98
C CYS A 18 -3.17 2.27 -17.87
N GLY A 19 -2.82 1.85 -16.64
CA GLY A 19 -1.73 0.89 -16.42
C GLY A 19 -2.14 -0.50 -16.91
N TRP A 20 -1.27 -1.12 -17.72
CA TRP A 20 -1.37 -2.55 -18.04
C TRP A 20 -0.73 -3.31 -16.88
N GLY A 21 -1.48 -4.17 -16.21
CA GLY A 21 -0.89 -5.13 -15.28
C GLY A 21 0.02 -6.09 -16.04
N GLU A 22 1.16 -6.48 -15.45
CA GLU A 22 1.98 -7.60 -15.95
C GLU A 22 1.18 -8.88 -15.76
N GLY A 23 0.38 -9.28 -16.75
CA GLY A 23 -0.47 -10.45 -16.73
C GLY A 23 -1.61 -10.34 -17.74
N LYS A 24 -2.09 -11.47 -18.24
CA LYS A 24 -3.11 -11.56 -19.28
C LYS A 24 -4.42 -10.88 -18.86
N GLY A 25 -4.65 -9.66 -19.32
CA GLY A 25 -5.90 -8.91 -19.15
C GLY A 25 -5.67 -7.43 -18.84
N SER A 26 -6.58 -6.57 -19.33
CA SER A 26 -6.58 -5.15 -19.01
C SER A 26 -7.05 -4.94 -17.56
N CYS A 27 -6.13 -4.66 -16.64
CA CYS A 27 -6.47 -4.34 -15.25
C CYS A 27 -6.60 -2.84 -15.08
N PHE A 28 -7.82 -2.33 -15.01
CA PHE A 28 -8.12 -0.90 -14.86
C PHE A 28 -8.23 -0.52 -13.38
N TYR A 29 -7.12 -0.66 -12.62
CA TYR A 29 -7.06 -0.24 -11.22
C TYR A 29 -6.01 0.83 -10.95
N ARG A 30 -5.11 1.08 -11.90
CA ARG A 30 -4.06 2.09 -11.78
C ARG A 30 -4.05 3.01 -12.99
N PHE A 31 -4.17 4.29 -12.74
CA PHE A 31 -4.18 5.37 -13.73
C PHE A 31 -3.05 6.34 -13.41
N THR A 32 -2.21 6.64 -14.38
CA THR A 32 -0.99 7.43 -14.19
C THR A 32 -0.84 8.47 -15.29
N GLU A 33 0.12 9.38 -15.11
CA GLU A 33 0.53 10.36 -16.09
C GLU A 33 -0.65 11.19 -16.65
N PRO A 34 -1.36 11.96 -15.79
CA PRO A 34 -2.42 12.83 -16.27
C PRO A 34 -1.85 13.88 -17.23
N LYS A 35 -2.57 14.15 -18.32
CA LYS A 35 -2.18 15.16 -19.30
C LYS A 35 -2.57 16.58 -18.88
N ARG A 36 -3.53 16.71 -17.97
CA ARG A 36 -4.01 18.01 -17.49
C ARG A 36 -3.40 18.37 -16.14
N PRO A 37 -2.96 19.62 -15.94
CA PRO A 37 -2.48 20.08 -14.63
C PRO A 37 -3.60 20.08 -13.60
N GLY A 38 -3.24 19.93 -12.32
CA GLY A 38 -4.19 19.91 -11.20
C GLY A 38 -4.82 18.55 -10.88
N TYR A 39 -4.55 17.54 -11.71
CA TYR A 39 -4.99 16.16 -11.44
C TYR A 39 -3.93 15.40 -10.63
N PRO A 40 -4.34 14.47 -9.72
CA PRO A 40 -3.41 13.60 -9.01
C PRO A 40 -2.49 12.85 -9.96
N HIS A 41 -1.19 12.76 -9.63
CA HIS A 41 -0.22 12.07 -10.50
C HIS A 41 -0.60 10.60 -10.76
N MET A 42 -1.22 9.96 -9.79
CA MET A 42 -1.64 8.56 -9.88
C MET A 42 -2.94 8.34 -9.11
N ILE A 43 -3.79 7.50 -9.65
CA ILE A 43 -5.01 6.99 -9.00
C ILE A 43 -4.88 5.47 -8.95
N GLU A 44 -5.09 4.88 -7.78
CA GLU A 44 -5.17 3.44 -7.59
C GLU A 44 -6.48 3.09 -6.89
N LEU A 45 -7.12 2.01 -7.33
CA LEU A 45 -8.38 1.53 -6.75
C LEU A 45 -8.10 0.35 -5.83
N PHE A 46 -8.62 0.45 -4.62
CA PHE A 46 -8.58 -0.62 -3.61
C PHE A 46 -10.01 -0.98 -3.21
N ALA A 47 -10.23 -2.25 -2.89
CA ALA A 47 -11.49 -2.75 -2.38
C ALA A 47 -11.26 -3.80 -1.29
N LYS A 48 -12.25 -3.97 -0.41
CA LYS A 48 -12.28 -5.09 0.52
C LYS A 48 -12.38 -6.40 -0.26
N CYS A 49 -11.60 -7.41 0.14
CA CYS A 49 -11.70 -8.74 -0.45
C CYS A 49 -13.07 -9.35 -0.14
N PRO A 50 -13.88 -9.72 -1.15
CA PRO A 50 -15.15 -10.37 -0.94
C PRO A 50 -14.99 -11.76 -0.28
N ASP A 51 -15.93 -12.16 0.57
CA ASP A 51 -15.86 -13.43 1.33
C ASP A 51 -15.66 -14.67 0.44
N PHE A 52 -16.25 -14.69 -0.75
CA PHE A 52 -16.15 -15.82 -1.69
C PHE A 52 -14.75 -15.94 -2.35
N LEU A 53 -13.89 -14.91 -2.22
CA LEU A 53 -12.50 -14.92 -2.71
C LEU A 53 -11.48 -15.17 -1.60
N LYS A 54 -11.89 -15.10 -0.33
CA LYS A 54 -11.00 -15.33 0.82
C LYS A 54 -10.37 -16.73 0.75
N GLY A 55 -9.06 -16.79 0.98
CA GLY A 55 -8.30 -18.05 0.94
C GLY A 55 -8.00 -18.61 -0.46
N ARG A 56 -8.30 -17.87 -1.53
CA ARG A 56 -7.86 -18.22 -2.88
C ARG A 56 -6.53 -17.53 -3.16
N GLU A 57 -5.46 -18.32 -3.22
CA GLU A 57 -4.13 -17.83 -3.56
C GLU A 57 -4.08 -17.22 -4.96
N GLY A 58 -3.31 -16.14 -5.13
CA GLY A 58 -3.02 -15.53 -6.43
C GLY A 58 -4.10 -14.60 -6.98
N ILE A 59 -5.12 -14.22 -6.20
CA ILE A 59 -6.12 -13.23 -6.61
C ILE A 59 -5.90 -11.92 -5.84
N ASP A 60 -4.94 -11.12 -6.30
CA ASP A 60 -4.63 -9.82 -5.69
C ASP A 60 -5.46 -8.68 -6.29
N VAL A 61 -6.09 -8.92 -7.43
CA VAL A 61 -6.89 -7.94 -8.17
C VAL A 61 -8.18 -8.58 -8.68
N ALA A 62 -9.31 -7.97 -8.41
CA ALA A 62 -10.59 -8.43 -8.90
C ALA A 62 -11.30 -7.35 -9.75
N PRO A 63 -12.06 -7.75 -10.78
CA PRO A 63 -12.91 -6.83 -11.51
C PRO A 63 -14.01 -6.28 -10.60
N ILE A 64 -14.22 -4.98 -10.65
CA ILE A 64 -15.38 -4.34 -10.05
C ILE A 64 -16.51 -4.45 -11.07
N HIS A 65 -17.56 -5.20 -10.74
CA HIS A 65 -18.74 -5.31 -11.60
C HIS A 65 -19.41 -3.94 -11.72
N VAL A 66 -19.44 -3.44 -12.93
CA VAL A 66 -20.17 -2.24 -13.34
C VAL A 66 -21.16 -2.65 -14.40
N ASP A 67 -22.21 -1.88 -14.56
CA ASP A 67 -23.27 -2.08 -15.55
C ASP A 67 -22.69 -2.36 -16.94
N GLU A 68 -23.39 -3.16 -17.76
CA GLU A 68 -22.91 -3.65 -19.09
C GLU A 68 -22.44 -2.54 -20.06
N ASN A 69 -22.82 -1.29 -19.79
CA ASN A 69 -22.48 -0.14 -20.62
C ASN A 69 -21.24 0.64 -20.15
N ILE A 70 -20.59 0.24 -19.05
CA ILE A 70 -19.41 0.92 -18.48
C ILE A 70 -18.23 -0.03 -18.54
N SER A 71 -17.10 0.44 -19.09
CA SER A 71 -15.85 -0.34 -19.09
C SER A 71 -15.52 -0.81 -17.69
N SER A 72 -15.20 -2.10 -17.54
CA SER A 72 -14.91 -2.72 -16.24
C SER A 72 -13.73 -2.05 -15.57
N LEU A 73 -13.90 -1.70 -14.29
CA LEU A 73 -12.81 -1.31 -13.40
C LEU A 73 -12.30 -2.56 -12.68
N SER A 74 -11.08 -2.47 -12.17
CA SER A 74 -10.50 -3.46 -11.26
C SER A 74 -10.09 -2.78 -9.97
N ALA A 75 -9.89 -3.54 -8.90
CA ALA A 75 -9.35 -3.02 -7.65
C ALA A 75 -8.35 -4.01 -7.06
N ILE A 76 -7.35 -3.47 -6.38
CA ILE A 76 -6.45 -4.25 -5.54
C ILE A 76 -7.26 -4.67 -4.31
N LEU A 77 -7.27 -5.97 -4.00
CA LEU A 77 -8.03 -6.49 -2.87
C LEU A 77 -7.22 -6.36 -1.58
N LEU A 78 -7.87 -5.87 -0.55
CA LEU A 78 -7.37 -5.84 0.82
C LEU A 78 -8.14 -6.89 1.64
N ASP A 79 -7.42 -7.68 2.44
CA ASP A 79 -8.04 -8.52 3.45
C ASP A 79 -8.76 -7.69 4.52
N ASP A 80 -9.51 -8.35 5.40
CA ASP A 80 -10.34 -7.67 6.41
C ASP A 80 -9.51 -6.85 7.40
N ALA A 81 -8.31 -7.33 7.76
CA ALA A 81 -7.46 -6.66 8.74
C ALA A 81 -6.87 -5.38 8.14
N TYR A 82 -6.30 -5.46 6.95
CA TYR A 82 -5.75 -4.30 6.23
C TYR A 82 -6.83 -3.32 5.78
N TYR A 83 -8.02 -3.80 5.39
CA TYR A 83 -9.14 -2.92 5.06
C TYR A 83 -9.64 -2.14 6.30
N SER A 84 -9.73 -2.80 7.46
CA SER A 84 -10.09 -2.15 8.72
C SER A 84 -9.04 -1.13 9.14
N LEU A 85 -7.76 -1.47 9.03
CA LEU A 85 -6.64 -0.56 9.29
C LEU A 85 -6.71 0.69 8.39
N PHE A 86 -7.01 0.49 7.10
CA PHE A 86 -7.18 1.60 6.15
C PHE A 86 -8.29 2.56 6.61
N LEU A 87 -9.47 2.03 6.97
CA LEU A 87 -10.59 2.85 7.40
C LEU A 87 -10.29 3.65 8.68
N GLN A 88 -9.55 3.06 9.63
CA GLN A 88 -9.14 3.73 10.86
C GLN A 88 -8.18 4.89 10.61
N GLY A 89 -7.33 4.77 9.60
CA GLY A 89 -6.28 5.75 9.32
C GLY A 89 -6.72 6.94 8.48
N ILE A 90 -7.96 6.97 7.98
CA ILE A 90 -8.45 8.07 7.15
C ILE A 90 -8.67 9.33 7.99
N ARG A 91 -8.07 10.44 7.55
CA ARG A 91 -8.23 11.77 8.14
C ARG A 91 -8.59 12.78 7.07
N THR A 92 -9.27 13.85 7.45
CA THR A 92 -9.54 14.98 6.55
C THR A 92 -8.61 16.13 6.88
N VAL A 93 -7.79 16.52 5.92
CA VAL A 93 -6.85 17.65 6.04
C VAL A 93 -7.13 18.62 4.89
N GLY A 94 -7.51 19.85 5.20
CA GLY A 94 -7.83 20.85 4.18
C GLY A 94 -8.95 20.42 3.21
N GLY A 95 -9.93 19.64 3.68
CA GLY A 95 -11.02 19.12 2.84
C GLY A 95 -10.66 17.90 1.99
N VAL A 96 -9.42 17.38 2.11
CA VAL A 96 -8.94 16.20 1.39
C VAL A 96 -8.80 15.03 2.35
N SER A 97 -9.31 13.85 1.97
CA SER A 97 -9.09 12.62 2.74
C SER A 97 -7.66 12.12 2.53
N VAL A 98 -6.93 11.94 3.62
CA VAL A 98 -5.55 11.43 3.62
C VAL A 98 -5.44 10.24 4.56
N LEU A 99 -4.52 9.32 4.28
CA LEU A 99 -4.16 8.24 5.18
C LEU A 99 -3.01 8.69 6.07
N GLY A 100 -3.15 8.54 7.39
CA GLY A 100 -2.09 8.87 8.35
C GLY A 100 -0.82 8.05 8.11
N THR A 101 0.34 8.65 8.37
CA THR A 101 1.64 7.99 8.14
C THR A 101 1.76 6.68 8.91
N GLU A 102 1.29 6.64 10.15
CA GLU A 102 1.30 5.48 11.04
C GLU A 102 0.45 4.32 10.47
N TYR A 103 -0.49 4.61 9.57
CA TYR A 103 -1.27 3.60 8.86
C TYR A 103 -0.65 3.20 7.52
N ILE A 104 0.11 4.10 6.88
CA ILE A 104 0.78 3.79 5.60
C ILE A 104 1.95 2.82 5.80
N VAL A 105 2.69 2.93 6.90
CA VAL A 105 3.88 2.10 7.17
C VAL A 105 3.55 0.60 7.15
N PRO A 106 2.51 0.08 7.82
CA PRO A 106 2.13 -1.32 7.73
C PRO A 106 1.82 -1.79 6.30
N PHE A 107 1.16 -0.99 5.48
CA PHE A 107 0.94 -1.33 4.06
C PHE A 107 2.24 -1.45 3.27
N LYS A 108 3.24 -0.60 3.56
CA LYS A 108 4.55 -0.69 2.91
C LYS A 108 5.33 -1.91 3.38
N ALA A 109 5.23 -2.25 4.67
CA ALA A 109 5.81 -3.45 5.25
C ALA A 109 5.21 -4.71 4.62
N LYS A 110 3.87 -4.82 4.55
CA LYS A 110 3.16 -5.92 3.88
C LYS A 110 3.60 -6.07 2.44
N ALA A 111 3.53 -5.01 1.66
CA ALA A 111 3.93 -5.04 0.25
C ALA A 111 5.39 -5.47 0.05
N TYR A 112 6.29 -5.12 0.98
CA TYR A 112 7.67 -5.60 0.96
C TYR A 112 7.74 -7.10 1.23
N LEU A 113 7.07 -7.58 2.28
CA LEU A 113 7.09 -9.00 2.68
C LEU A 113 6.52 -9.90 1.58
N ASP A 114 5.37 -9.53 1.03
CA ASP A 114 4.70 -10.29 -0.03
C ASP A 114 5.57 -10.38 -1.29
N LEU A 115 6.11 -9.25 -1.77
CA LEU A 115 6.98 -9.25 -2.94
C LEU A 115 8.29 -9.99 -2.71
N LYS A 116 8.82 -9.95 -1.47
CA LYS A 116 10.00 -10.71 -1.08
C LYS A 116 9.72 -12.20 -1.12
N ALA A 117 8.64 -12.66 -0.48
CA ALA A 117 8.23 -14.06 -0.45
C ALA A 117 7.98 -14.62 -1.86
N ARG A 118 7.26 -13.88 -2.70
CA ARG A 118 7.03 -14.26 -4.12
C ARG A 118 8.33 -14.41 -4.89
N ARG A 119 9.27 -13.52 -4.67
CA ARG A 119 10.59 -13.60 -5.30
C ARG A 119 11.39 -14.82 -4.80
N GLU A 120 11.35 -15.11 -3.51
CA GLU A 120 11.98 -16.28 -2.90
C GLU A 120 11.35 -17.59 -3.39
N ALA A 121 10.06 -17.57 -3.71
CA ALA A 121 9.35 -18.67 -4.36
C ALA A 121 9.68 -18.82 -5.88
N GLY A 122 10.56 -17.97 -6.43
CA GLY A 122 11.01 -18.07 -7.83
C GLY A 122 10.16 -17.30 -8.83
N GLU A 123 9.20 -16.47 -8.37
CA GLU A 123 8.44 -15.61 -9.27
C GLU A 123 9.31 -14.47 -9.85
N ASN A 124 8.96 -14.05 -11.07
CA ASN A 124 9.64 -12.93 -11.72
C ASN A 124 9.22 -11.57 -11.10
N VAL A 125 9.76 -11.28 -9.93
CA VAL A 125 9.51 -10.02 -9.21
C VAL A 125 10.70 -9.08 -9.35
N ASP A 126 10.46 -7.86 -9.83
CA ASP A 126 11.49 -6.82 -9.94
C ASP A 126 12.06 -6.46 -8.55
N SER A 127 13.33 -6.74 -8.34
CA SER A 127 14.04 -6.46 -7.08
C SER A 127 14.00 -4.99 -6.66
N ARG A 128 13.86 -4.08 -7.63
CA ARG A 128 13.74 -2.63 -7.36
C ARG A 128 12.41 -2.32 -6.67
N LYS A 129 11.32 -3.01 -7.07
CA LYS A 129 10.00 -2.88 -6.42
C LYS A 129 10.07 -3.34 -4.96
N VAL A 130 10.68 -4.51 -4.70
CA VAL A 130 10.89 -5.02 -3.34
C VAL A 130 11.64 -4.00 -2.49
N LYS A 131 12.82 -3.56 -2.95
CA LYS A 131 13.66 -2.58 -2.24
C LYS A 131 12.95 -1.25 -2.02
N LYS A 132 12.10 -0.82 -2.97
CA LYS A 132 11.35 0.43 -2.87
C LYS A 132 10.42 0.41 -1.66
N HIS A 133 9.61 -0.63 -1.46
CA HIS A 133 8.66 -0.69 -0.36
C HIS A 133 9.36 -0.68 1.01
N LYS A 134 10.48 -1.42 1.15
CA LYS A 134 11.30 -1.37 2.38
C LYS A 134 11.82 0.03 2.67
N ARG A 135 12.36 0.70 1.65
CA ARG A 135 12.87 2.08 1.76
C ARG A 135 11.76 3.06 2.11
N ASP A 136 10.60 2.95 1.47
CA ASP A 136 9.45 3.82 1.72
C ASP A 136 8.97 3.67 3.18
N ALA A 137 8.87 2.44 3.71
CA ALA A 137 8.51 2.20 5.11
C ALA A 137 9.51 2.84 6.08
N LEU A 138 10.82 2.65 5.85
CA LEU A 138 11.86 3.26 6.68
C LEU A 138 11.89 4.79 6.60
N ARG A 139 11.63 5.36 5.43
CA ARG A 139 11.51 6.82 5.27
C ARG A 139 10.31 7.38 6.02
N LEU A 140 9.18 6.71 5.95
CA LEU A 140 7.96 7.10 6.66
C LEU A 140 8.11 6.94 8.18
N ALA A 141 8.91 5.98 8.63
CA ALA A 141 9.17 5.78 10.06
C ALA A 141 9.76 7.02 10.77
N GLN A 142 10.47 7.88 10.05
CA GLN A 142 10.96 9.15 10.60
C GLN A 142 9.84 10.11 10.99
N LEU A 143 8.65 9.92 10.40
CA LEU A 143 7.47 10.76 10.64
C LEU A 143 6.55 10.17 11.72
N LEU A 144 6.88 8.98 12.23
CA LEU A 144 6.22 8.40 13.37
C LEU A 144 6.71 9.18 14.61
N GLY A 145 5.87 10.08 15.08
CA GLY A 145 6.17 10.90 16.25
C GLY A 145 5.71 10.24 17.54
N GLU A 146 5.67 11.00 18.62
CA GLU A 146 5.07 10.62 19.91
C GLU A 146 3.51 10.59 19.84
N SER A 147 2.94 10.44 18.64
CA SER A 147 1.50 10.33 18.44
C SER A 147 0.94 9.06 19.10
N GLU A 148 -0.35 9.08 19.35
CA GLU A 148 -1.08 7.90 19.83
C GLU A 148 -0.72 6.67 19.00
N GLY A 149 -0.24 5.61 19.67
CA GLY A 149 0.16 4.37 19.00
C GLY A 149 -1.00 3.71 18.25
N VAL A 150 -0.68 2.90 17.29
CA VAL A 150 -1.67 2.06 16.58
C VAL A 150 -1.61 0.66 17.14
N ASP A 151 -2.67 0.22 17.81
CA ASP A 151 -2.75 -1.14 18.38
C ASP A 151 -2.96 -2.18 17.26
N LEU A 152 -1.86 -2.71 16.74
CA LEU A 152 -1.90 -3.76 15.75
C LEU A 152 -2.09 -5.13 16.41
N ARG A 153 -2.97 -5.96 15.81
CA ARG A 153 -3.31 -7.31 16.30
C ARG A 153 -3.26 -8.33 15.16
N GLY A 154 -3.11 -9.62 15.56
CA GLY A 154 -3.09 -10.72 14.60
C GLY A 154 -2.11 -10.50 13.46
N GLU A 155 -2.54 -10.76 12.26
CA GLU A 155 -1.72 -10.66 11.04
C GLU A 155 -0.98 -9.32 10.89
N LEU A 156 -1.63 -8.20 11.19
CA LEU A 156 -1.00 -6.88 11.10
C LEU A 156 0.22 -6.75 12.04
N LYS A 157 0.10 -7.29 13.26
CA LYS A 157 1.19 -7.32 14.23
C LYS A 157 2.30 -8.26 13.79
N ASP A 158 1.94 -9.45 13.31
CA ASP A 158 2.89 -10.46 12.84
C ASP A 158 3.69 -9.96 11.63
N ASP A 159 3.04 -9.33 10.66
CA ASP A 159 3.70 -8.70 9.52
C ASP A 159 4.67 -7.60 9.95
N MET A 160 4.26 -6.73 10.87
CA MET A 160 5.16 -5.68 11.36
C MET A 160 6.35 -6.24 12.14
N LEU A 161 6.16 -7.28 12.95
CA LEU A 161 7.26 -7.99 13.62
C LEU A 161 8.24 -8.60 12.62
N ALA A 162 7.71 -9.28 11.60
CA ALA A 162 8.53 -9.86 10.53
C ALA A 162 9.32 -8.79 9.77
N PHE A 163 8.69 -7.64 9.47
CA PHE A 163 9.35 -6.52 8.80
C PHE A 163 10.47 -5.92 9.65
N VAL A 164 10.21 -5.67 10.94
CA VAL A 164 11.21 -5.14 11.89
C VAL A 164 12.41 -6.09 11.98
N LYS A 165 12.15 -7.38 12.17
CA LYS A 165 13.18 -8.42 12.22
C LYS A 165 14.05 -8.47 10.95
N ASP A 166 13.41 -8.36 9.78
CA ASP A 166 14.13 -8.31 8.50
C ASP A 166 14.99 -7.04 8.36
N CYS A 167 14.55 -5.92 8.95
CA CYS A 167 15.33 -4.68 8.96
C CYS A 167 16.52 -4.73 9.93
N GLU A 168 16.43 -5.48 11.03
CA GLU A 168 17.54 -5.67 11.99
C GLU A 168 18.74 -6.40 11.36
N VAL A 169 18.48 -7.36 10.47
CA VAL A 169 19.53 -8.15 9.81
C VAL A 169 19.98 -7.57 8.47
N GLY A 170 19.18 -6.67 7.88
CA GLY A 170 19.40 -6.13 6.55
C GLY A 170 20.32 -4.91 6.56
N ASP A 171 21.22 -4.83 5.58
CA ASP A 171 22.06 -3.65 5.36
C ASP A 171 21.33 -2.64 4.46
N VAL A 172 20.80 -1.58 5.06
CA VAL A 172 20.19 -0.45 4.36
C VAL A 172 20.94 0.83 4.71
N ASN A 173 21.54 1.45 3.71
CA ASN A 173 22.17 2.75 3.88
C ASN A 173 21.08 3.84 4.01
N LEU A 174 20.81 4.25 5.24
CA LEU A 174 19.76 5.21 5.57
C LEU A 174 19.97 6.56 4.88
N LYS A 175 21.22 7.06 4.78
CA LYS A 175 21.51 8.32 4.11
C LYS A 175 21.13 8.28 2.63
N GLN A 176 21.38 7.17 1.94
CA GLN A 176 21.03 7.02 0.51
C GLN A 176 19.52 7.01 0.26
N ILE A 177 18.72 6.69 1.25
CA ILE A 177 17.26 6.71 1.15
C ILE A 177 16.64 7.98 1.71
N GLY A 178 17.45 8.99 2.05
CA GLY A 178 16.97 10.29 2.55
C GLY A 178 16.55 10.28 4.01
N VAL A 179 17.03 9.30 4.81
CA VAL A 179 16.88 9.27 6.26
C VAL A 179 18.10 9.96 6.86
N ALA A 180 17.91 11.16 7.41
CA ALA A 180 18.95 11.94 8.05
C ALA A 180 18.65 12.07 9.55
N GLY A 181 19.69 11.95 10.37
CA GLY A 181 19.58 12.21 11.82
C GLY A 181 19.02 11.07 12.66
N ALA A 182 18.71 9.90 12.08
CA ALA A 182 18.30 8.72 12.80
C ALA A 182 19.15 7.51 12.44
N THR A 183 19.36 6.61 13.40
CA THR A 183 19.96 5.30 13.20
C THR A 183 18.89 4.26 12.90
N MET A 184 19.26 3.10 12.33
CA MET A 184 18.32 2.00 12.14
C MET A 184 17.68 1.58 13.48
N VAL A 185 18.47 1.49 14.52
CA VAL A 185 17.98 1.13 15.87
C VAL A 185 16.88 2.10 16.31
N GLN A 186 17.11 3.41 16.21
CA GLN A 186 16.12 4.42 16.58
C GLN A 186 14.83 4.32 15.77
N LEU A 187 14.92 4.10 14.45
CA LEU A 187 13.72 3.91 13.61
C LEU A 187 12.93 2.67 14.01
N LEU A 188 13.61 1.57 14.27
CA LEU A 188 12.96 0.32 14.67
C LEU A 188 12.35 0.42 16.07
N GLU A 189 13.02 1.08 17.02
CA GLU A 189 12.45 1.37 18.35
C GLU A 189 11.18 2.24 18.23
N THR A 190 11.22 3.28 17.37
CA THR A 190 10.03 4.09 17.11
C THR A 190 8.89 3.26 16.53
N MET A 191 9.17 2.38 15.56
CA MET A 191 8.15 1.48 15.01
C MET A 191 7.61 0.53 16.10
N LYS A 192 8.49 -0.07 16.91
CA LYS A 192 8.08 -0.97 18.00
C LYS A 192 7.17 -0.25 19.00
N ALA A 193 7.51 0.97 19.39
CA ALA A 193 6.71 1.79 20.29
C ALA A 193 5.35 2.15 19.66
N THR A 194 5.35 2.65 18.42
CA THR A 194 4.14 3.10 17.71
C THR A 194 3.12 1.96 17.55
N TYR A 195 3.59 0.74 17.27
CA TYR A 195 2.73 -0.40 16.92
C TYR A 195 2.55 -1.43 18.04
N GLY A 196 2.99 -1.12 19.26
CA GLY A 196 2.86 -2.04 20.39
C GLY A 196 3.54 -3.40 20.16
N LEU A 197 4.72 -3.39 19.48
CA LEU A 197 5.45 -4.62 19.15
C LEU A 197 6.37 -5.10 20.26
N ILE A 198 6.49 -4.33 21.33
CA ILE A 198 7.26 -4.69 22.55
C ILE A 198 6.33 -5.55 23.41
N GLY A 199 6.68 -6.79 23.63
CA GLY A 199 6.05 -7.75 24.52
C GLY A 199 7.11 -8.40 25.38
#